data_c89eb27294fc697adc03b36a5f6ca4e4
#
_entry.id   c89eb27294fc697adc03b36a5f6ca4e4
#
_cell.length_a   1.000
_cell.length_b   1.000
_cell.length_c   1.000
_cell.angle_alpha   90.00
_cell.angle_beta   90.00
_cell.angle_gamma   90.00
#
_symmetry.space_group_name_H-M   'P 1'
#
loop_
_entity.id
_entity.type
_entity.pdbx_description
1 polymer ?
#
loop_
_entity_poly.entity_id
_entity_poly.type
_entity_poly.pdbx_seq_one_letter_code
_entity_poly.pdbx_strand_id
1 'polypeptide(L)'
;MAESEQPPTEEELREALDRVGVADVLLQALSATASLGFRRVSQETRDLVQARLAIEALRALEPVLREGGVDEAVVRDLEQARANLQLAYARAVEESAAP
;
A
#
# COMPACT_ATOMS: atom_id res chain seq x y z
N MET A 1 -33.97 -0.05 -7.19
CA MET A 1 -33.42 0.29 -8.23
C MET A 1 -32.79 1.62 -8.32
N ALA A 2 -33.46 2.57 -8.76
CA ALA A 2 -32.85 3.81 -9.13
C ALA A 2 -32.31 4.62 -7.96
N GLU A 3 -32.85 4.40 -6.79
CA GLU A 3 -32.41 5.23 -5.67
C GLU A 3 -30.95 5.00 -5.30
N SER A 4 -30.44 3.82 -5.60
CA SER A 4 -29.05 3.57 -5.30
C SER A 4 -28.10 4.34 -6.19
N GLU A 5 -28.63 4.95 -7.25
CA GLU A 5 -27.80 5.66 -8.20
C GLU A 5 -27.76 7.15 -7.95
N GLN A 6 -28.52 7.63 -6.97
CA GLN A 6 -28.48 9.04 -6.68
C GLN A 6 -27.17 9.41 -5.99
N PRO A 7 -26.53 10.50 -6.41
CA PRO A 7 -25.30 10.91 -5.75
C PRO A 7 -25.60 11.38 -4.33
N PRO A 8 -24.66 11.21 -3.41
CA PRO A 8 -24.85 11.71 -2.05
C PRO A 8 -24.88 13.23 -2.03
N THR A 9 -25.58 13.77 -1.05
CA THR A 9 -25.61 15.21 -0.84
C THR A 9 -24.28 15.66 -0.25
N GLU A 10 -24.04 16.97 -0.28
CA GLU A 10 -22.85 17.55 0.34
C GLU A 10 -22.76 17.21 1.81
N GLU A 11 -23.91 17.25 2.50
CA GLU A 11 -23.94 16.98 3.91
C GLU A 11 -23.61 15.51 4.19
N GLU A 12 -24.13 14.60 3.37
CA GLU A 12 -23.83 13.19 3.51
C GLU A 12 -22.35 12.90 3.27
N LEU A 13 -21.76 13.59 2.27
CA LEU A 13 -20.34 13.43 2.01
C LEU A 13 -19.49 13.93 3.17
N ARG A 14 -19.89 15.07 3.74
CA ARG A 14 -19.16 15.64 4.88
C ARG A 14 -19.22 14.71 6.07
N GLU A 15 -20.41 14.15 6.36
CA GLU A 15 -20.56 13.20 7.45
C GLU A 15 -19.74 11.95 7.24
N ALA A 16 -19.68 11.47 5.99
CA ALA A 16 -18.89 10.30 5.66
C ALA A 16 -17.41 10.58 5.89
N LEU A 17 -16.93 11.76 5.46
CA LEU A 17 -15.54 12.15 5.66
C LEU A 17 -15.18 12.29 7.12
N ASP A 18 -16.13 12.75 7.94
CA ASP A 18 -15.88 12.92 9.37
C ASP A 18 -15.66 11.56 10.07
N ARG A 19 -16.12 10.47 9.46
CA ARG A 19 -15.95 9.14 10.03
C ARG A 19 -14.68 8.44 9.55
N VAL A 20 -14.04 8.98 8.50
CA VAL A 20 -12.85 8.35 7.94
C VAL A 20 -11.64 8.72 8.79
N GLY A 21 -10.92 7.71 9.26
CA GLY A 21 -9.69 7.93 9.99
C GLY A 21 -8.51 8.01 9.03
N VAL A 22 -7.55 8.87 9.34
CA VAL A 22 -6.34 8.99 8.55
C VAL A 22 -5.61 7.66 8.47
N ALA A 23 -5.60 6.89 9.56
CA ALA A 23 -4.94 5.59 9.58
C ALA A 23 -5.56 4.64 8.55
N ASP A 24 -6.88 4.68 8.40
CA ASP A 24 -7.56 3.81 7.43
C ASP A 24 -7.14 4.14 6.00
N VAL A 25 -7.02 5.43 5.70
CA VAL A 25 -6.59 5.87 4.37
C VAL A 25 -5.14 5.45 4.12
N LEU A 26 -4.28 5.63 5.11
CA LEU A 26 -2.88 5.21 4.99
C LEU A 26 -2.76 3.71 4.79
N LEU A 27 -3.55 2.93 5.51
CA LEU A 27 -3.52 1.47 5.35
C LEU A 27 -3.92 1.05 3.94
N GLN A 28 -4.98 1.65 3.41
CA GLN A 28 -5.41 1.36 2.05
C GLN A 28 -4.33 1.75 1.04
N ALA A 29 -3.74 2.92 1.23
CA ALA A 29 -2.70 3.40 0.33
C ALA A 29 -1.48 2.49 0.38
N LEU A 30 -1.08 2.05 1.57
CA LEU A 30 0.08 1.17 1.71
C LEU A 30 -0.18 -0.23 1.18
N SER A 31 -1.41 -0.73 1.34
CA SER A 31 -1.78 -2.02 0.76
C SER A 31 -1.71 -1.96 -0.76
N ALA A 32 -2.22 -0.89 -1.35
CA ALA A 32 -2.14 -0.69 -2.79
C ALA A 32 -0.69 -0.54 -3.24
N THR A 33 0.11 0.18 -2.45
CA THR A 33 1.53 0.38 -2.74
C THR A 33 2.27 -0.96 -2.76
N ALA A 34 2.00 -1.82 -1.78
CA ALA A 34 2.62 -3.15 -1.74
C ALA A 34 2.23 -3.97 -2.97
N SER A 35 0.95 -3.96 -3.31
CA SER A 35 0.46 -4.71 -4.46
C SER A 35 1.12 -4.24 -5.76
N LEU A 36 1.21 -2.92 -5.94
CA LEU A 36 1.88 -2.37 -7.12
C LEU A 36 3.36 -2.72 -7.12
N GLY A 37 4.00 -2.68 -5.94
CA GLY A 37 5.40 -3.06 -5.84
C GLY A 37 5.65 -4.47 -6.33
N PHE A 38 4.78 -5.41 -5.96
CA PHE A 38 4.91 -6.79 -6.43
C PHE A 38 4.73 -6.88 -7.94
N ARG A 39 3.83 -6.10 -8.52
CA ARG A 39 3.68 -6.08 -9.97
C ARG A 39 4.94 -5.56 -10.65
N ARG A 40 5.61 -4.61 -10.04
CA ARG A 40 6.79 -3.98 -10.66
C ARG A 40 8.06 -4.82 -10.54
N VAL A 41 8.04 -5.89 -9.74
CA VAL A 41 9.15 -6.84 -9.75
C VAL A 41 8.88 -8.04 -10.65
N SER A 42 7.66 -8.23 -11.14
CA SER A 42 7.36 -9.33 -12.03
C SER A 42 7.97 -9.06 -13.41
N GLN A 43 8.31 -10.14 -14.12
CA GLN A 43 9.02 -10.00 -15.39
C GLN A 43 8.25 -9.18 -16.42
N GLU A 44 6.93 -9.33 -16.42
CA GLU A 44 6.11 -8.72 -17.46
C GLU A 44 5.94 -7.22 -17.31
N THR A 45 5.96 -6.74 -16.07
CA THR A 45 5.72 -5.32 -15.80
C THR A 45 6.83 -4.71 -14.97
N ARG A 46 8.04 -5.22 -15.14
CA ARG A 46 9.17 -4.86 -14.29
C ARG A 46 9.56 -3.40 -14.40
N ASP A 47 9.66 -2.78 -13.24
CA ASP A 47 10.15 -1.42 -13.11
C ASP A 47 10.76 -1.32 -11.71
N LEU A 48 12.06 -1.52 -11.64
CA LEU A 48 12.75 -1.64 -10.35
C LEU A 48 12.80 -0.32 -9.59
N VAL A 49 12.75 0.80 -10.29
CA VAL A 49 12.69 2.10 -9.61
C VAL A 49 11.39 2.22 -8.84
N GLN A 50 10.28 1.87 -9.45
CA GLN A 50 8.98 1.92 -8.77
C GLN A 50 8.88 0.88 -7.66
N ALA A 51 9.44 -0.30 -7.88
CA ALA A 51 9.43 -1.33 -6.84
C ALA A 51 10.18 -0.86 -5.61
N ARG A 52 11.33 -0.21 -5.81
CA ARG A 52 12.10 0.32 -4.71
C ARG A 52 11.35 1.44 -3.99
N LEU A 53 10.67 2.29 -4.73
CA LEU A 53 9.86 3.35 -4.13
C LEU A 53 8.80 2.76 -3.20
N ALA A 54 8.16 1.67 -3.63
CA ALA A 54 7.15 1.01 -2.80
C ALA A 54 7.77 0.49 -1.50
N ILE A 55 8.95 -0.14 -1.59
CA ILE A 55 9.64 -0.66 -0.42
C ILE A 55 9.96 0.47 0.57
N GLU A 56 10.50 1.57 0.06
CA GLU A 56 10.89 2.69 0.92
C GLU A 56 9.67 3.35 1.57
N ALA A 57 8.57 3.46 0.82
CA ALA A 57 7.34 4.02 1.38
C ALA A 57 6.80 3.17 2.52
N LEU A 58 6.77 1.85 2.32
CA LEU A 58 6.32 0.94 3.36
C LEU A 58 7.19 1.04 4.60
N ARG A 59 8.51 1.04 4.38
CA ARG A 59 9.46 1.12 5.49
C ARG A 59 9.28 2.41 6.28
N ALA A 60 9.11 3.52 5.60
CA ALA A 60 9.01 4.82 6.25
C ALA A 60 7.71 4.97 7.04
N LEU A 61 6.62 4.37 6.55
CA LEU A 61 5.32 4.61 7.14
C LEU A 61 4.88 3.56 8.15
N GLU A 62 5.55 2.41 8.20
CA GLU A 62 5.25 1.39 9.21
C GLU A 62 5.33 1.95 10.63
N PRO A 63 6.42 2.65 11.01
CA PRO A 63 6.46 3.23 12.36
C PRO A 63 5.40 4.29 12.60
N VAL A 64 5.07 5.06 11.56
CA VAL A 64 4.03 6.09 11.67
C VAL A 64 2.69 5.46 12.03
N LEU A 65 2.35 4.34 11.40
CA LEU A 65 1.12 3.62 11.71
C LEU A 65 1.13 3.08 13.13
N ARG A 66 2.27 2.54 13.55
CA ARG A 66 2.39 2.00 14.89
C ARG A 66 2.19 3.08 15.94
N GLU A 67 2.81 4.24 15.74
CA GLU A 67 2.65 5.37 16.65
C GLU A 67 1.24 5.91 16.62
N GLY A 68 0.56 5.78 15.51
CA GLY A 68 -0.82 6.22 15.35
C GLY A 68 -1.85 5.28 15.94
N GLY A 69 -1.41 4.20 16.58
CA GLY A 69 -2.33 3.30 17.27
C GLY A 69 -2.96 2.25 16.40
N VAL A 70 -2.43 2.02 15.21
CA VAL A 70 -2.93 0.94 14.35
C VAL A 70 -2.61 -0.40 15.01
N ASP A 71 -3.55 -1.35 14.89
CA ASP A 71 -3.41 -2.68 15.47
C ASP A 71 -2.05 -3.28 15.07
N GLU A 72 -1.35 -3.81 16.06
CA GLU A 72 -0.02 -4.35 15.85
C GLU A 72 -0.04 -5.51 14.83
N ALA A 73 -1.11 -6.30 14.81
CA ALA A 73 -1.22 -7.39 13.86
C ALA A 73 -1.25 -6.88 12.41
N VAL A 74 -1.93 -5.75 12.19
CA VAL A 74 -2.01 -5.14 10.87
C VAL A 74 -0.65 -4.59 10.44
N VAL A 75 0.04 -3.92 11.36
CA VAL A 75 1.38 -3.40 11.05
C VAL A 75 2.33 -4.54 10.73
N ARG A 76 2.21 -5.63 11.48
CA ARG A 76 3.05 -6.81 11.25
C ARG A 76 2.81 -7.42 9.87
N ASP A 77 1.55 -7.44 9.42
CA ASP A 77 1.22 -7.93 8.09
C ASP A 77 1.87 -7.06 7.01
N LEU A 78 1.87 -5.75 7.21
CA LEU A 78 2.54 -4.85 6.27
C LEU A 78 4.05 -5.06 6.27
N GLU A 79 4.64 -5.25 7.45
CA GLU A 79 6.06 -5.55 7.55
C GLU A 79 6.42 -6.82 6.81
N GLN A 80 5.57 -7.84 6.93
CA GLN A 80 5.79 -9.10 6.25
C GLN A 80 5.69 -8.92 4.74
N ALA A 81 4.70 -8.16 4.28
CA ALA A 81 4.57 -7.88 2.86
C ALA A 81 5.80 -7.14 2.35
N ARG A 82 6.30 -6.16 3.11
CA ARG A 82 7.51 -5.44 2.73
C ARG A 82 8.71 -6.37 2.65
N ALA A 83 8.86 -7.25 3.64
CA ALA A 83 9.98 -8.20 3.64
C ALA A 83 9.94 -9.11 2.42
N ASN A 84 8.74 -9.60 2.08
CA ASN A 84 8.57 -10.44 0.90
C ASN A 84 8.87 -9.67 -0.38
N LEU A 85 8.46 -8.41 -0.44
CA LEU A 85 8.72 -7.57 -1.60
C LEU A 85 10.22 -7.30 -1.75
N GLN A 86 10.92 -7.09 -0.62
CA GLN A 86 12.37 -6.89 -0.65
C GLN A 86 13.10 -8.11 -1.21
N LEU A 87 12.65 -9.30 -0.83
CA LEU A 87 13.24 -10.54 -1.38
C LEU A 87 12.98 -10.64 -2.88
N ALA A 88 11.75 -10.37 -3.29
CA ALA A 88 11.41 -10.40 -4.71
C ALA A 88 12.21 -9.36 -5.49
N TYR A 89 12.40 -8.18 -4.90
CA TYR A 89 13.18 -7.12 -5.52
C TYR A 89 14.64 -7.56 -5.72
N ALA A 90 15.23 -8.18 -4.70
CA ALA A 90 16.61 -8.64 -4.78
C ALA A 90 16.77 -9.66 -5.91
N ARG A 91 15.82 -10.57 -6.03
CA ARG A 91 15.85 -11.56 -7.12
C ARG A 91 15.71 -10.90 -8.48
N ALA A 92 14.82 -9.90 -8.57
CA ALA A 92 14.62 -9.18 -9.83
C ALA A 92 15.88 -8.43 -10.24
N VAL A 93 16.59 -7.84 -9.27
CA VAL A 93 17.86 -7.18 -9.55
C VAL A 93 18.89 -8.17 -10.11
N GLU A 94 18.98 -9.34 -9.49
CA GLU A 94 19.90 -10.37 -9.96
C GLU A 94 19.55 -10.83 -11.37
N GLU A 95 18.27 -11.05 -11.64
CA GLU A 95 17.82 -11.46 -12.97
C GLU A 95 18.13 -10.40 -14.01
N SER A 96 17.96 -9.14 -13.66
CA SER A 96 18.21 -8.05 -14.60
C SER A 96 19.70 -7.85 -14.87
N ALA A 97 20.55 -8.23 -13.93
CA ALA A 97 22.00 -8.11 -14.09
C ALA A 97 22.62 -9.30 -14.81
N ALA A 98 21.88 -10.41 -14.93
CA ALA A 98 22.41 -11.61 -15.57
C ALA A 98 22.66 -11.36 -17.07
N PRO A 99 23.78 -11.85 -17.63
CA PRO A 99 24.07 -11.69 -19.06
C PRO A 99 23.13 -12.52 -19.94
#